data_a402240c2cb96d114337caca0602096a
#
_entry.id   a402240c2cb96d114337caca0602096a
#
_cell.length_a   1.000
_cell.length_b   1.000
_cell.length_c   1.000
_cell.angle_alpha   90.00
_cell.angle_beta   90.00
_cell.angle_gamma   90.00
#
_symmetry.space_group_name_H-M   'P 1'
#
loop_
_entity.id
_entity.type
_entity.pdbx_description
1 polymer ?
#
loop_
_entity_poly.entity_id
_entity_poly.type
_entity_poly.pdbx_seq_one_letter_code
_entity_poly.pdbx_strand_id
1 'polypeptide(L)'
;DIDDTTLSQPGIMGSIIIDQHTTMLVNVFEMAQTLFPQWFEEREKAVLEIVQEESTPPTILIAEDSKFFRNQVKGYMTEVGYNVIEAEDGVEAWNKLHEHGDEIAMLVTDIEMPNMNGFDLTQRIRHDDKYSKLPIIALTTLASAEDMAKGQAVGVNEYHIKLDKERLMVSVHDYMKRR
;
A
#
# COMPACT_ATOMS: atom_id res chain seq x y z
N ASP A 1 -3.05 19.34 7.66
CA ASP A 1 -3.51 18.06 8.23
C ASP A 1 -4.87 17.73 7.65
N ILE A 2 -5.07 16.48 7.25
CA ILE A 2 -6.33 15.95 6.76
C ILE A 2 -7.14 15.50 7.97
N ASP A 3 -8.36 16.00 8.14
CA ASP A 3 -9.28 15.51 9.15
C ASP A 3 -10.13 14.37 8.58
N ASP A 4 -9.86 13.16 9.02
CA ASP A 4 -10.57 11.93 8.65
C ASP A 4 -11.68 11.53 9.64
N THR A 5 -11.87 12.31 10.70
CA THR A 5 -12.78 11.94 11.79
C THR A 5 -14.19 12.56 11.66
N THR A 6 -14.32 13.61 10.87
CA THR A 6 -15.53 14.45 10.88
C THR A 6 -16.63 13.98 9.94
N LEU A 7 -16.32 13.24 8.87
CA LEU A 7 -17.29 12.75 7.88
C LEU A 7 -16.98 11.32 7.45
N SER A 8 -17.73 10.37 7.96
CA SER A 8 -17.69 8.97 7.52
C SER A 8 -18.85 8.70 6.56
N GLN A 9 -18.63 8.95 5.27
CA GLN A 9 -19.56 8.61 4.20
C GLN A 9 -18.81 7.92 3.08
N PRO A 10 -19.40 6.92 2.39
CA PRO A 10 -18.77 6.26 1.26
C PRO A 10 -18.29 7.26 0.20
N GLY A 11 -17.05 7.15 -0.21
CA GLY A 11 -16.44 8.05 -1.20
C GLY A 11 -15.90 9.37 -0.65
N ILE A 12 -16.04 9.66 0.64
CA ILE A 12 -15.42 10.83 1.27
C ILE A 12 -14.26 10.36 2.13
N MET A 13 -13.06 10.79 1.79
CA MET A 13 -11.81 10.40 2.45
C MET A 13 -11.46 11.30 3.64
N GLY A 14 -12.03 12.50 3.70
CA GLY A 14 -11.74 13.48 4.72
C GLY A 14 -11.90 14.90 4.22
N SER A 15 -11.46 15.86 5.02
CA SER A 15 -11.45 17.27 4.64
C SER A 15 -10.11 17.91 4.92
N ILE A 16 -9.78 18.92 4.11
CA ILE A 16 -8.59 19.76 4.27
C ILE A 16 -8.97 21.22 4.11
N ILE A 17 -8.26 22.11 4.79
CA ILE A 17 -8.46 23.55 4.63
C ILE A 17 -7.47 24.06 3.57
N ILE A 18 -8.01 24.57 2.47
CA ILE A 18 -7.24 25.23 1.39
C ILE A 18 -7.77 26.65 1.26
N ASP A 19 -6.91 27.64 1.35
CA ASP A 19 -7.26 29.07 1.24
C ASP A 19 -8.44 29.48 2.15
N GLN A 20 -8.43 29.02 3.39
CA GLN A 20 -9.48 29.25 4.40
C GLN A 20 -10.85 28.60 4.05
N HIS A 21 -10.90 27.73 3.04
CA HIS A 21 -12.10 26.98 2.67
C HIS A 21 -11.93 25.50 3.02
N THR A 22 -12.95 24.92 3.66
CA THR A 22 -13.00 23.48 3.88
C THR A 22 -13.24 22.78 2.54
N THR A 23 -12.26 22.02 2.09
CA THR A 23 -12.32 21.25 0.84
C THR A 23 -12.43 19.77 1.18
N MET A 24 -13.46 19.09 0.64
CA MET A 24 -13.61 17.66 0.84
C MET A 24 -12.70 16.88 -0.11
N LEU A 25 -12.03 15.88 0.42
CA LEU A 25 -11.29 14.90 -0.35
C LEU A 25 -12.23 13.75 -0.70
N VAL A 26 -12.38 13.48 -1.99
CA VAL A 26 -13.24 12.41 -2.48
C VAL A 26 -12.43 11.27 -3.08
N ASN A 27 -12.79 10.04 -2.75
CA ASN A 27 -12.33 8.84 -3.43
C ASN A 27 -13.28 8.56 -4.59
N VAL A 28 -12.91 9.03 -5.78
CA VAL A 28 -13.73 8.86 -7.00
C VAL A 28 -13.97 7.39 -7.30
N PHE A 29 -13.00 6.53 -6.98
CA PHE A 29 -13.10 5.09 -7.20
C PHE A 29 -14.16 4.45 -6.29
N GLU A 30 -14.12 4.74 -4.99
CA GLU A 30 -15.12 4.28 -4.02
C GLU A 30 -16.52 4.83 -4.34
N MET A 31 -16.60 6.08 -4.80
CA MET A 31 -17.84 6.64 -5.32
C MET A 31 -18.35 5.85 -6.53
N ALA A 32 -17.47 5.52 -7.48
CA ALA A 32 -17.83 4.73 -8.65
C ALA A 32 -18.31 3.32 -8.25
N GLN A 33 -17.65 2.67 -7.29
CA GLN A 33 -18.08 1.38 -6.75
C GLN A 33 -19.47 1.47 -6.10
N THR A 34 -19.72 2.54 -5.35
CA THR A 34 -21.02 2.74 -4.69
C THR A 34 -22.14 3.02 -5.68
N LEU A 35 -21.86 3.81 -6.72
CA LEU A 35 -22.87 4.22 -7.72
C LEU A 35 -23.07 3.16 -8.82
N PHE A 36 -22.05 2.39 -9.12
CA PHE A 36 -22.05 1.41 -10.21
C PHE A 36 -21.46 0.05 -9.77
N PRO A 37 -22.02 -0.60 -8.73
CA PRO A 37 -21.48 -1.83 -8.15
C PRO A 37 -21.30 -2.94 -9.19
N GLN A 38 -22.19 -3.00 -10.18
CA GLN A 38 -22.14 -4.01 -11.25
C GLN A 38 -20.84 -3.95 -12.09
N TRP A 39 -20.11 -2.83 -12.09
CA TRP A 39 -18.84 -2.72 -12.80
C TRP A 39 -17.69 -3.45 -12.08
N PHE A 40 -17.90 -3.73 -10.80
CA PHE A 40 -16.86 -4.26 -9.91
C PHE A 40 -17.17 -5.69 -9.39
N GLU A 41 -18.44 -6.13 -9.43
CA GLU A 41 -18.89 -7.41 -8.84
C GLU A 41 -18.15 -8.65 -9.35
N GLU A 42 -17.82 -8.71 -10.65
CA GLU A 42 -17.11 -9.87 -11.23
C GLU A 42 -15.66 -9.94 -10.76
N ARG A 43 -15.05 -8.80 -10.47
CA ARG A 43 -13.66 -8.73 -10.00
C ARG A 43 -13.54 -9.01 -8.51
N GLU A 44 -14.48 -8.55 -7.70
CA GLU A 44 -14.51 -8.87 -6.26
C GLU A 44 -14.66 -10.37 -6.00
N LYS A 45 -15.50 -11.05 -6.78
CA LYS A 45 -15.66 -12.52 -6.67
C LYS A 45 -14.36 -13.26 -6.98
N ALA A 46 -13.62 -12.84 -7.98
CA ALA A 46 -12.36 -13.49 -8.35
C ALA A 46 -11.27 -13.30 -7.26
N VAL A 47 -11.31 -12.20 -6.51
CA VAL A 47 -10.38 -11.95 -5.39
C VAL A 47 -10.75 -12.78 -4.16
N LEU A 48 -12.05 -12.96 -3.88
CA LEU A 48 -12.54 -13.70 -2.70
C LEU A 48 -12.40 -15.23 -2.83
N GLU A 49 -12.44 -15.79 -4.03
CA GLU A 49 -12.30 -17.23 -4.25
C GLU A 49 -10.89 -17.78 -3.98
N ILE A 50 -9.91 -16.89 -3.85
CA ILE A 50 -8.48 -17.24 -3.78
C ILE A 50 -7.97 -17.42 -2.34
N VAL A 51 -8.70 -16.99 -1.31
CA VAL A 51 -8.22 -16.94 0.09
C VAL A 51 -8.48 -18.24 0.89
N GLN A 52 -8.94 -19.33 0.29
CA GLN A 52 -9.34 -20.55 1.00
C GLN A 52 -8.29 -21.68 1.00
N GLU A 53 -7.00 -21.41 1.06
CA GLU A 53 -6.04 -22.44 1.44
C GLU A 53 -5.54 -22.20 2.88
N GLU A 54 -5.60 -23.26 3.71
CA GLU A 54 -5.26 -23.29 5.15
C GLU A 54 -3.76 -23.04 5.41
N SER A 55 -3.31 -21.81 5.22
CA SER A 55 -2.03 -21.33 5.72
C SER A 55 -2.27 -20.06 6.55
N THR A 56 -1.46 -19.82 7.56
CA THR A 56 -1.48 -18.54 8.29
C THR A 56 -1.42 -17.39 7.28
N PRO A 57 -2.34 -16.42 7.36
CA PRO A 57 -2.38 -15.34 6.39
C PRO A 57 -1.02 -14.66 6.28
N PRO A 58 -0.51 -14.42 5.07
CA PRO A 58 0.78 -13.77 4.91
C PRO A 58 0.75 -12.36 5.47
N THR A 59 1.87 -11.93 6.02
CA THR A 59 2.04 -10.61 6.64
C THR A 59 2.67 -9.64 5.65
N ILE A 60 2.08 -8.47 5.50
CA ILE A 60 2.55 -7.38 4.65
C ILE A 60 3.08 -6.26 5.55
N LEU A 61 4.31 -5.83 5.30
CA LEU A 61 4.87 -4.64 5.92
C LEU A 61 4.48 -3.42 5.09
N ILE A 62 3.86 -2.42 5.72
CA ILE A 62 3.50 -1.15 5.10
C ILE A 62 4.39 -0.05 5.69
N ALA A 63 5.12 0.68 4.85
CA ALA A 63 5.88 1.86 5.21
C ALA A 63 5.26 3.10 4.55
N GLU A 64 4.67 3.99 5.35
CA GLU A 64 3.96 5.18 4.88
C GLU A 64 3.90 6.20 6.02
N ASP A 65 4.35 7.41 5.81
CA ASP A 65 4.40 8.44 6.86
C ASP A 65 3.02 9.05 7.14
N SER A 66 2.19 9.17 6.10
CA SER A 66 0.82 9.67 6.26
C SER A 66 -0.07 8.61 6.92
N LYS A 67 -0.52 8.88 8.13
CA LYS A 67 -1.47 8.01 8.85
C LYS A 67 -2.73 7.74 8.02
N PHE A 68 -3.18 8.71 7.24
CA PHE A 68 -4.34 8.56 6.38
C PHE A 68 -4.12 7.50 5.31
N PHE A 69 -3.06 7.61 4.50
CA PHE A 69 -2.75 6.63 3.46
C PHE A 69 -2.36 5.27 4.04
N ARG A 70 -1.64 5.25 5.17
CA ARG A 70 -1.27 4.02 5.88
C ARG A 70 -2.52 3.24 6.32
N ASN A 71 -3.51 3.91 6.94
CA ASN A 71 -4.77 3.30 7.32
C ASN A 71 -5.56 2.79 6.12
N GLN A 72 -5.54 3.51 5.02
CA GLN A 72 -6.23 3.12 3.80
C GLN A 72 -5.63 1.86 3.19
N VAL A 73 -4.31 1.82 2.99
CA VAL A 73 -3.61 0.63 2.46
C VAL A 73 -3.78 -0.56 3.40
N LYS A 74 -3.67 -0.33 4.72
CA LYS A 74 -3.97 -1.36 5.73
C LYS A 74 -5.39 -1.91 5.57
N GLY A 75 -6.39 -1.04 5.40
CA GLY A 75 -7.77 -1.45 5.17
C GLY A 75 -7.90 -2.38 3.97
N TYR A 76 -7.26 -2.05 2.84
CA TYR A 76 -7.27 -2.90 1.65
C TYR A 76 -6.70 -4.29 1.88
N MET A 77 -5.58 -4.37 2.62
CA MET A 77 -4.91 -5.65 2.91
C MET A 77 -5.71 -6.51 3.89
N THR A 78 -6.24 -5.87 4.95
CA THR A 78 -7.01 -6.60 5.98
C THR A 78 -8.38 -7.07 5.49
N GLU A 79 -8.98 -6.35 4.55
CA GLU A 79 -10.26 -6.74 3.92
C GLU A 79 -10.18 -8.10 3.21
N VAL A 80 -9.03 -8.43 2.63
CA VAL A 80 -8.78 -9.71 1.96
C VAL A 80 -8.07 -10.73 2.85
N GLY A 81 -7.91 -10.43 4.14
CA GLY A 81 -7.41 -11.35 5.14
C GLY A 81 -5.90 -11.36 5.36
N TYR A 82 -5.13 -10.43 4.80
CA TYR A 82 -3.69 -10.32 5.07
C TYR A 82 -3.44 -9.71 6.47
N ASN A 83 -2.39 -10.18 7.14
CA ASN A 83 -1.84 -9.51 8.31
C ASN A 83 -1.03 -8.29 7.89
N VAL A 84 -1.04 -7.25 8.71
CA VAL A 84 -0.32 -6.01 8.41
C VAL A 84 0.55 -5.58 9.58
N ILE A 85 1.81 -5.28 9.29
CA ILE A 85 2.74 -4.56 10.15
C ILE A 85 2.92 -3.16 9.57
N GLU A 86 2.76 -2.14 10.39
CA GLU A 86 2.82 -0.73 9.96
C GLU A 86 4.14 -0.09 10.39
N ALA A 87 4.68 0.79 9.56
CA ALA A 87 5.83 1.63 9.85
C ALA A 87 5.58 3.05 9.33
N GLU A 88 6.07 4.06 10.06
CA GLU A 88 5.87 5.47 9.73
C GLU A 88 6.98 6.05 8.86
N ASP A 89 8.07 5.33 8.72
CA ASP A 89 9.19 5.69 7.83
C ASP A 89 10.03 4.46 7.47
N GLY A 90 11.03 4.68 6.61
CA GLY A 90 11.90 3.59 6.17
C GLY A 90 12.83 3.04 7.27
N VAL A 91 13.15 3.84 8.29
CA VAL A 91 13.98 3.37 9.43
C VAL A 91 13.19 2.41 10.29
N GLU A 92 11.95 2.78 10.61
CA GLU A 92 11.05 1.92 11.38
C GLU A 92 10.73 0.63 10.59
N ALA A 93 10.46 0.76 9.27
CA ALA A 93 10.22 -0.39 8.40
C ALA A 93 11.42 -1.36 8.38
N TRP A 94 12.64 -0.84 8.28
CA TRP A 94 13.85 -1.63 8.37
C TRP A 94 13.97 -2.39 9.69
N ASN A 95 13.71 -1.72 10.82
CA ASN A 95 13.76 -2.34 12.13
C ASN A 95 12.71 -3.46 12.27
N LYS A 96 11.46 -3.19 11.86
CA LYS A 96 10.37 -4.18 11.87
C LYS A 96 10.64 -5.36 10.95
N LEU A 97 11.28 -5.13 9.80
CA LEU A 97 11.71 -6.21 8.91
C LEU A 97 12.70 -7.16 9.60
N HIS A 98 13.58 -6.65 10.47
CA HIS A 98 14.52 -7.49 11.22
C HIS A 98 13.86 -8.18 12.42
N GLU A 99 12.88 -7.53 13.04
CA GLU A 99 12.13 -8.08 14.18
C GLU A 99 11.16 -9.21 13.76
N HIS A 100 10.48 -9.04 12.61
CA HIS A 100 9.42 -9.92 12.13
C HIS A 100 9.71 -10.57 10.77
N GLY A 101 10.96 -10.52 10.30
CA GLY A 101 11.28 -10.80 8.91
C GLY A 101 10.88 -12.17 8.38
N ASP A 102 10.79 -13.18 9.23
CA ASP A 102 10.36 -14.52 8.81
C ASP A 102 8.84 -14.60 8.51
N GLU A 103 8.07 -13.67 9.05
CA GLU A 103 6.62 -13.56 8.85
C GLU A 103 6.28 -12.65 7.65
N ILE A 104 7.16 -11.67 7.34
CA ILE A 104 6.90 -10.66 6.31
C ILE A 104 7.07 -11.26 4.92
N ALA A 105 5.98 -11.26 4.18
CA ALA A 105 5.91 -11.80 2.83
C ALA A 105 6.19 -10.76 1.74
N MET A 106 5.96 -9.47 2.05
CA MET A 106 6.07 -8.36 1.10
C MET A 106 6.21 -7.04 1.84
N LEU A 107 6.85 -6.06 1.18
CA LEU A 107 6.85 -4.66 1.56
C LEU A 107 6.01 -3.84 0.57
N VAL A 108 5.13 -3.02 1.10
CA VAL A 108 4.46 -1.94 0.38
C VAL A 108 4.96 -0.62 0.98
N THR A 109 5.63 0.21 0.20
CA THR A 109 6.30 1.41 0.72
C THR A 109 5.91 2.66 -0.05
N ASP A 110 5.68 3.76 0.68
CA ASP A 110 5.75 5.08 0.07
C ASP A 110 7.19 5.38 -0.38
N ILE A 111 7.32 6.27 -1.36
CA ILE A 111 8.61 6.76 -1.83
C ILE A 111 9.08 7.92 -0.96
N GLU A 112 8.22 8.87 -0.67
CA GLU A 112 8.54 10.11 0.03
C GLU A 112 8.25 9.99 1.52
N MET A 113 9.24 9.58 2.31
CA MET A 113 9.12 9.46 3.77
C MET A 113 10.28 10.19 4.46
N PRO A 114 10.08 10.68 5.70
CA PRO A 114 11.15 11.24 6.51
C PRO A 114 12.20 10.18 6.88
N ASN A 115 13.34 10.61 7.38
CA ASN A 115 14.46 9.81 7.89
C ASN A 115 15.07 8.85 6.85
N MET A 116 14.31 7.96 6.27
CA MET A 116 14.70 7.05 5.19
C MET A 116 13.54 6.92 4.20
N ASN A 117 13.75 7.36 2.96
CA ASN A 117 12.77 7.27 1.89
C ASN A 117 12.64 5.83 1.34
N GLY A 118 11.61 5.57 0.52
CA GLY A 118 11.33 4.24 0.01
C GLY A 118 12.40 3.69 -0.94
N PHE A 119 13.14 4.55 -1.65
CA PHE A 119 14.25 4.11 -2.50
C PHE A 119 15.44 3.65 -1.68
N ASP A 120 15.83 4.41 -0.65
CA ASP A 120 16.93 4.07 0.25
C ASP A 120 16.61 2.79 1.03
N LEU A 121 15.37 2.65 1.50
CA LEU A 121 14.87 1.42 2.14
C LEU A 121 14.98 0.23 1.19
N THR A 122 14.49 0.38 -0.05
CA THR A 122 14.57 -0.68 -1.07
C THR A 122 16.02 -1.07 -1.36
N GLN A 123 16.89 -0.10 -1.59
CA GLN A 123 18.30 -0.35 -1.84
C GLN A 123 18.95 -1.11 -0.67
N ARG A 124 18.63 -0.72 0.55
CA ARG A 124 19.14 -1.39 1.76
C ARG A 124 18.66 -2.84 1.86
N ILE A 125 17.39 -3.10 1.57
CA ILE A 125 16.81 -4.44 1.54
C ILE A 125 17.47 -5.30 0.46
N ARG A 126 17.73 -4.75 -0.74
CA ARG A 126 18.37 -5.47 -1.82
C ARG A 126 19.83 -5.85 -1.55
N HIS A 127 20.51 -5.12 -0.67
CA HIS A 127 21.87 -5.44 -0.23
C HIS A 127 21.94 -6.37 0.99
N ASP A 128 20.80 -6.72 1.56
CA ASP A 128 20.72 -7.66 2.68
C ASP A 128 20.59 -9.10 2.15
N ASP A 129 21.45 -9.99 2.63
CA ASP A 129 21.49 -11.39 2.16
C ASP A 129 20.18 -12.13 2.40
N LYS A 130 19.48 -11.81 3.49
CA LYS A 130 18.22 -12.47 3.89
C LYS A 130 17.02 -11.96 3.11
N TYR A 131 16.95 -10.64 2.89
CA TYR A 131 15.74 -9.97 2.38
C TYR A 131 15.86 -9.51 0.93
N SER A 132 17.00 -9.76 0.26
CA SER A 132 17.25 -9.29 -1.13
C SER A 132 16.17 -9.69 -2.15
N LYS A 133 15.43 -10.76 -1.89
CA LYS A 133 14.35 -11.27 -2.76
C LYS A 133 12.95 -10.87 -2.30
N LEU A 134 12.81 -10.13 -1.20
CA LEU A 134 11.51 -9.70 -0.71
C LEU A 134 10.78 -8.89 -1.80
N PRO A 135 9.53 -9.23 -2.17
CA PRO A 135 8.75 -8.41 -3.07
C PRO A 135 8.53 -7.01 -2.49
N ILE A 136 8.75 -5.98 -3.30
CA ILE A 136 8.59 -4.58 -2.90
C ILE A 136 7.74 -3.87 -3.94
N ILE A 137 6.61 -3.34 -3.48
CA ILE A 137 5.72 -2.47 -4.24
C ILE A 137 5.89 -1.04 -3.71
N ALA A 138 6.19 -0.10 -4.59
CA ALA A 138 6.23 1.31 -4.24
C ALA A 138 4.90 2.00 -4.55
N LEU A 139 4.44 2.82 -3.62
CA LEU A 139 3.28 3.70 -3.78
C LEU A 139 3.78 5.13 -4.03
N THR A 140 3.11 5.85 -4.92
CA THR A 140 3.42 7.25 -5.22
C THR A 140 2.15 8.02 -5.51
N THR A 141 2.16 9.32 -5.22
CA THR A 141 1.07 10.21 -5.62
C THR A 141 1.10 10.52 -7.11
N LEU A 142 2.30 10.57 -7.70
CA LEU A 142 2.53 10.84 -9.12
C LEU A 142 3.71 9.98 -9.60
N ALA A 143 3.45 9.10 -10.56
CA ALA A 143 4.50 8.30 -11.18
C ALA A 143 5.18 9.11 -12.30
N SER A 144 6.28 9.82 -12.00
CA SER A 144 7.11 10.37 -13.05
C SER A 144 7.94 9.26 -13.72
N ALA A 145 8.30 9.46 -15.00
CA ALA A 145 9.17 8.52 -15.70
C ALA A 145 10.56 8.42 -15.02
N GLU A 146 11.02 9.50 -14.40
CA GLU A 146 12.27 9.55 -13.66
C GLU A 146 12.21 8.71 -12.37
N ASP A 147 11.12 8.84 -11.59
CA ASP A 147 10.93 8.06 -10.36
C ASP A 147 10.81 6.58 -10.66
N MET A 148 10.08 6.22 -11.71
CA MET A 148 9.99 4.82 -12.15
C MET A 148 11.35 4.24 -12.55
N ALA A 149 12.15 5.00 -13.31
CA ALA A 149 13.49 4.57 -13.70
C ALA A 149 14.42 4.42 -12.47
N LYS A 150 14.34 5.36 -11.52
CA LYS A 150 15.11 5.34 -10.28
C LYS A 150 14.78 4.14 -9.42
N GLY A 151 13.51 3.84 -9.24
CA GLY A 151 13.11 2.71 -8.45
C GLY A 151 13.38 1.36 -9.10
N GLN A 152 13.26 1.28 -10.41
CA GLN A 152 13.70 0.09 -11.13
C GLN A 152 15.21 -0.15 -10.92
N ALA A 153 16.01 0.92 -10.92
CA ALA A 153 17.46 0.83 -10.68
C ALA A 153 17.79 0.35 -9.26
N VAL A 154 17.01 0.73 -8.23
CA VAL A 154 17.22 0.28 -6.85
C VAL A 154 16.55 -1.06 -6.55
N GLY A 155 15.73 -1.61 -7.45
CA GLY A 155 15.14 -2.93 -7.34
C GLY A 155 13.71 -2.97 -6.78
N VAL A 156 12.92 -1.89 -6.93
CA VAL A 156 11.47 -1.93 -6.74
C VAL A 156 10.87 -2.88 -7.76
N ASN A 157 9.95 -3.74 -7.34
CA ASN A 157 9.33 -4.71 -8.24
C ASN A 157 8.20 -4.08 -9.07
N GLU A 158 7.35 -3.27 -8.44
CA GLU A 158 6.24 -2.59 -9.11
C GLU A 158 5.96 -1.23 -8.49
N TYR A 159 5.34 -0.35 -9.29
CA TYR A 159 4.87 0.96 -8.89
C TYR A 159 3.37 1.07 -9.04
N HIS A 160 2.71 1.60 -7.99
CA HIS A 160 1.29 1.91 -8.04
C HIS A 160 1.02 3.33 -7.57
N ILE A 161 0.00 3.94 -8.15
CA ILE A 161 -0.50 5.23 -7.68
C ILE A 161 -1.26 4.99 -6.37
N LYS A 162 -0.98 5.79 -5.33
CA LYS A 162 -1.79 5.81 -4.10
C LYS A 162 -3.26 5.96 -4.52
N LEU A 163 -4.19 5.23 -3.96
CA LEU A 163 -5.61 5.20 -4.28
C LEU A 163 -6.05 4.27 -5.44
N ASP A 164 -5.14 3.68 -6.20
CA ASP A 164 -5.51 2.63 -7.16
C ASP A 164 -5.55 1.27 -6.45
N LYS A 165 -6.63 1.06 -5.67
CA LYS A 165 -6.85 -0.17 -4.89
C LYS A 165 -6.78 -1.42 -5.76
N GLU A 166 -7.45 -1.40 -6.92
CA GLU A 166 -7.55 -2.59 -7.76
C GLU A 166 -6.20 -3.08 -8.25
N ARG A 167 -5.40 -2.18 -8.81
CA ARG A 167 -4.08 -2.55 -9.32
C ARG A 167 -3.16 -3.01 -8.20
N LEU A 168 -3.16 -2.29 -7.08
CA LEU A 168 -2.36 -2.69 -5.91
C LEU A 168 -2.73 -4.10 -5.46
N MET A 169 -4.03 -4.39 -5.31
CA MET A 169 -4.50 -5.69 -4.83
C MET A 169 -4.21 -6.83 -5.80
N VAL A 170 -4.31 -6.59 -7.11
CA VAL A 170 -3.92 -7.57 -8.13
C VAL A 170 -2.44 -7.91 -8.02
N SER A 171 -1.57 -6.90 -7.93
CA SER A 171 -0.13 -7.13 -7.79
C SER A 171 0.23 -7.85 -6.49
N VAL A 172 -0.33 -7.41 -5.36
CA VAL A 172 -0.13 -8.09 -4.07
C VAL A 172 -0.51 -9.57 -4.18
N HIS A 173 -1.67 -9.85 -4.73
CA HIS A 173 -2.14 -11.22 -4.90
C HIS A 173 -1.21 -12.06 -5.78
N ASP A 174 -0.75 -11.51 -6.91
CA ASP A 174 0.15 -12.20 -7.83
C ASP A 174 1.48 -12.57 -7.18
N TYR A 175 2.04 -11.68 -6.34
CA TYR A 175 3.26 -11.98 -5.59
C TYR A 175 3.03 -13.01 -4.50
N MET A 176 1.89 -12.98 -3.82
CA MET A 176 1.56 -13.96 -2.78
C MET A 176 1.38 -15.37 -3.35
N LYS A 177 0.85 -15.51 -4.56
CA LYS A 177 0.72 -16.81 -5.24
C LYS A 177 2.04 -17.42 -5.69
N ARG A 178 3.07 -16.60 -5.93
CA ARG A 178 4.38 -17.07 -6.43
C ARG A 178 5.32 -17.53 -5.32
N ARG A 179 4.91 -17.39 -4.07
CA ARG A 179 5.67 -17.80 -2.88
C ARG A 179 5.46 -19.29 -2.61
#